data_bc3224453204f30964c9b9527abd41f4
#
_entry.id   bc3224453204f30964c9b9527abd41f4
#
_cell.length_a   1.000
_cell.length_b   1.000
_cell.length_c   1.000
_cell.angle_alpha   90.00
_cell.angle_beta   90.00
_cell.angle_gamma   90.00
#
_symmetry.space_group_name_H-M   'P 1'
#
loop_
_entity.id
_entity.type
_entity.pdbx_description
1 polymer ?
#
loop_
_entity_poly.entity_id
_entity_poly.type
_entity_poly.pdbx_seq_one_letter_code
_entity_poly.pdbx_strand_id
1 'polypeptide(L)'
;LIDLGKYRFDGEEKTVLGTHYYEGSEPFDEVRYIYRFIKYSSDIKTDEMLYILADIEGTVEDVTKVYIGEFNNDSVNAFDVEHSVEAAKDKIKSVDNKDVYTVTQIDEPILCKYRGKNALKVNFKYDNTTDSDYISHEDGMVIIVPKE
;
A
#
# COMPACT_ATOMS: atom_id res chain seq x y z
N LEU A 1 -11.47 -20.36 3.22
CA LEU A 1 -11.65 -20.00 1.81
C LEU A 1 -11.31 -18.52 1.60
N ILE A 2 -10.42 -18.24 0.66
CA ILE A 2 -10.03 -16.88 0.30
C ILE A 2 -10.93 -16.41 -0.84
N ASP A 3 -11.66 -15.32 -0.63
CA ASP A 3 -12.43 -14.67 -1.69
C ASP A 3 -11.50 -13.81 -2.54
N LEU A 4 -10.99 -14.37 -3.63
CA LEU A 4 -10.08 -13.69 -4.55
C LEU A 4 -10.73 -12.52 -5.28
N GLY A 5 -12.06 -12.46 -5.34
CA GLY A 5 -12.77 -11.35 -6.00
C GLY A 5 -12.55 -9.98 -5.36
N LYS A 6 -12.11 -9.97 -4.10
CA LYS A 6 -11.78 -8.74 -3.36
C LYS A 6 -10.31 -8.34 -3.47
N TYR A 7 -9.47 -9.20 -4.08
CA TYR A 7 -8.05 -8.96 -4.23
C TYR A 7 -7.73 -8.53 -5.65
N ARG A 8 -6.80 -7.59 -5.78
CA ARG A 8 -6.28 -7.13 -7.06
C ARG A 8 -4.79 -7.42 -7.14
N PHE A 9 -4.35 -7.86 -8.31
CA PHE A 9 -2.94 -8.12 -8.56
C PHE A 9 -2.11 -6.84 -8.40
N ASP A 10 -1.03 -6.90 -7.61
CA ASP A 10 -0.19 -5.74 -7.28
C ASP A 10 1.26 -5.92 -7.74
N GLY A 11 1.68 -7.08 -8.11
CA GLY A 11 3.01 -7.30 -8.62
C GLY A 11 3.52 -8.72 -8.51
N GLU A 12 4.60 -8.94 -9.21
CA GLU A 12 5.33 -10.20 -9.27
C GLU A 12 6.79 -9.92 -8.94
N GLU A 13 7.38 -10.77 -8.13
CA GLU A 13 8.79 -10.73 -7.79
C GLU A 13 9.41 -12.11 -8.04
N LYS A 14 10.54 -12.12 -8.75
CA LYS A 14 11.34 -13.32 -8.94
C LYS A 14 12.40 -13.41 -7.85
N THR A 15 12.49 -14.55 -7.19
CA THR A 15 13.50 -14.82 -6.18
C THR A 15 14.32 -16.05 -6.54
N VAL A 16 15.63 -16.00 -6.31
CA VAL A 16 16.54 -17.11 -6.50
C VAL A 16 16.82 -17.73 -5.13
N LEU A 17 16.41 -19.00 -4.96
CA LEU A 17 16.64 -19.74 -3.72
C LEU A 17 18.05 -20.26 -3.61
N GLY A 18 18.70 -20.52 -4.74
CA GLY A 18 20.06 -20.99 -4.81
C GLY A 18 20.46 -21.39 -6.22
N THR A 19 21.74 -21.61 -6.41
CA THR A 19 22.26 -22.10 -7.69
C THR A 19 22.75 -23.52 -7.54
N HIS A 20 22.32 -24.41 -8.41
CA HIS A 20 22.69 -25.82 -8.43
C HIS A 20 23.79 -26.08 -9.41
N TYR A 21 24.80 -26.82 -8.96
CA TYR A 21 25.96 -27.21 -9.74
C TYR A 21 26.00 -28.71 -9.84
N TYR A 22 25.92 -29.22 -11.06
CA TYR A 22 26.04 -30.66 -11.34
C TYR A 22 27.21 -30.90 -12.29
N GLU A 23 27.97 -31.97 -12.06
CA GLU A 23 29.07 -32.36 -12.91
C GLU A 23 28.58 -32.65 -14.34
N GLY A 24 29.20 -31.99 -15.32
CA GLY A 24 28.87 -32.15 -16.74
C GLY A 24 27.69 -31.33 -17.22
N SER A 25 27.12 -30.47 -16.38
CA SER A 25 26.01 -29.58 -16.72
C SER A 25 26.33 -28.12 -16.41
N GLU A 26 25.68 -27.22 -17.14
CA GLU A 26 25.69 -25.80 -16.79
C GLU A 26 24.96 -25.59 -15.45
N PRO A 27 25.47 -24.69 -14.60
CA PRO A 27 24.76 -24.32 -13.38
C PRO A 27 23.39 -23.74 -13.69
N PHE A 28 22.42 -24.01 -12.86
CA PHE A 28 21.08 -23.42 -12.98
C PHE A 28 20.57 -22.89 -11.65
N ASP A 29 19.79 -21.82 -11.73
CA ASP A 29 19.17 -21.20 -10.58
C ASP A 29 17.84 -21.87 -10.25
N GLU A 30 17.63 -22.17 -8.98
CA GLU A 30 16.33 -22.54 -8.47
C GLU A 30 15.53 -21.28 -8.18
N VAL A 31 14.48 -21.07 -8.93
CA VAL A 31 13.71 -19.83 -8.96
C VAL A 31 12.33 -20.04 -8.39
N ARG A 32 11.85 -19.06 -7.66
CA ARG A 32 10.45 -18.94 -7.22
C ARG A 32 9.90 -17.60 -7.63
N TYR A 33 8.59 -17.56 -7.79
CA TYR A 33 7.83 -16.35 -8.07
C TYR A 33 6.93 -16.04 -6.89
N ILE A 34 6.92 -14.80 -6.47
CA ILE A 34 6.03 -14.30 -5.43
C ILE A 34 5.04 -13.37 -6.12
N TYR A 35 3.76 -13.74 -6.09
CA TYR A 35 2.68 -12.92 -6.60
C TYR A 35 2.02 -12.21 -5.44
N ARG A 36 1.94 -10.89 -5.53
CA ARG A 36 1.34 -10.05 -4.50
C ARG A 36 -0.03 -9.57 -4.96
N PHE A 37 -1.00 -9.73 -4.08
CA PHE A 37 -2.36 -9.23 -4.27
C PHE A 37 -2.72 -8.34 -3.09
N ILE A 38 -3.46 -7.27 -3.37
CA ILE A 38 -3.94 -6.34 -2.35
C ILE A 38 -5.44 -6.40 -2.31
N LYS A 39 -6.00 -6.48 -1.11
CA LYS A 39 -7.43 -6.46 -0.91
C LYS A 39 -7.99 -5.05 -1.02
N TYR A 40 -9.13 -4.94 -1.68
CA TYR A 40 -9.94 -3.72 -1.77
C TYR A 40 -11.26 -3.93 -1.04
N SER A 41 -11.74 -2.90 -0.39
CA SER A 41 -13.04 -2.87 0.26
C SER A 41 -13.79 -1.63 -0.25
N SER A 42 -14.94 -1.84 -0.91
CA SER A 42 -15.70 -0.75 -1.56
C SER A 42 -14.81 0.16 -2.44
N ASP A 43 -13.97 -0.47 -3.27
CA ASP A 43 -13.00 0.20 -4.16
C ASP A 43 -11.90 1.01 -3.45
N ILE A 44 -11.78 0.90 -2.15
CA ILE A 44 -10.68 1.49 -1.39
C ILE A 44 -9.63 0.43 -1.11
N LYS A 45 -8.39 0.72 -1.45
CA LYS A 45 -7.23 -0.12 -1.15
C LYS A 45 -7.09 -0.32 0.36
N THR A 46 -6.78 -1.54 0.80
CA THR A 46 -6.51 -1.84 2.21
C THR A 46 -5.06 -2.24 2.44
N ASP A 47 -4.65 -2.35 3.69
CA ASP A 47 -3.34 -2.89 4.06
C ASP A 47 -3.30 -4.44 4.03
N GLU A 48 -4.39 -5.11 3.71
CA GLU A 48 -4.43 -6.57 3.66
C GLU A 48 -3.81 -7.08 2.36
N MET A 49 -2.82 -7.95 2.49
CA MET A 49 -2.06 -8.51 1.39
C MET A 49 -2.15 -10.02 1.37
N LEU A 50 -2.11 -10.58 0.18
CA LEU A 50 -2.00 -11.99 -0.10
C LEU A 50 -0.75 -12.23 -0.95
N TYR A 51 0.13 -13.11 -0.48
CA TYR A 51 1.31 -13.54 -1.20
C TYR A 51 1.17 -14.99 -1.61
N ILE A 52 1.42 -15.27 -2.88
CA ILE A 52 1.43 -16.63 -3.42
C ILE A 52 2.83 -16.94 -3.90
N LEU A 53 3.43 -17.98 -3.33
CA LEU A 53 4.72 -18.52 -3.75
C LEU A 53 4.50 -19.65 -4.72
N ALA A 54 5.07 -19.57 -5.91
CA ALA A 54 4.97 -20.59 -6.93
C ALA A 54 6.34 -20.92 -7.55
N ASP A 55 6.48 -22.14 -8.03
CA ASP A 55 7.64 -22.56 -8.81
C ASP A 55 7.55 -22.09 -10.28
N ILE A 56 8.56 -22.43 -11.06
CA ILE A 56 8.64 -22.05 -12.48
C ILE A 56 7.52 -22.65 -13.35
N GLU A 57 6.94 -23.76 -12.90
CA GLU A 57 5.84 -24.43 -13.61
C GLU A 57 4.47 -23.87 -13.20
N GLY A 58 4.44 -22.95 -12.23
CA GLY A 58 3.23 -22.37 -11.71
C GLY A 58 2.57 -23.16 -10.59
N THR A 59 3.27 -24.17 -10.03
CA THR A 59 2.78 -24.91 -8.89
C THR A 59 2.87 -24.05 -7.62
N VAL A 60 1.74 -23.86 -6.96
CA VAL A 60 1.68 -23.09 -5.71
C VAL A 60 2.28 -23.90 -4.58
N GLU A 61 3.28 -23.34 -3.92
CA GLU A 61 3.99 -23.97 -2.80
C GLU A 61 3.54 -23.42 -1.44
N ASP A 62 3.19 -22.13 -1.40
CA ASP A 62 2.73 -21.48 -0.16
C ASP A 62 1.79 -20.32 -0.46
N VAL A 63 0.92 -20.04 0.50
CA VAL A 63 0.03 -18.88 0.48
C VAL A 63 0.10 -18.20 1.84
N THR A 64 0.56 -16.95 1.86
CA THR A 64 0.66 -16.16 3.07
C THR A 64 -0.27 -14.97 3.01
N LYS A 65 -1.08 -14.80 4.04
CA LYS A 65 -2.01 -13.68 4.17
C LYS A 65 -1.58 -12.77 5.32
N VAL A 66 -1.42 -11.49 5.02
CA VAL A 66 -1.27 -10.45 6.03
C VAL A 66 -2.64 -9.86 6.30
N TYR A 67 -3.23 -10.23 7.43
CA TYR A 67 -4.57 -9.84 7.82
C TYR A 67 -4.54 -8.70 8.82
N ILE A 68 -5.32 -7.66 8.57
CA ILE A 68 -5.37 -6.48 9.43
C ILE A 68 -6.72 -6.29 10.15
N GLY A 69 -7.69 -7.10 9.84
CA GLY A 69 -9.05 -7.04 10.39
C GLY A 69 -10.11 -6.96 9.31
N GLU A 70 -11.36 -7.09 9.72
CA GLU A 70 -12.50 -6.96 8.83
C GLU A 70 -12.98 -5.51 8.79
N PHE A 71 -13.40 -5.08 7.61
CA PHE A 71 -14.06 -3.80 7.39
C PHE A 71 -15.53 -4.04 7.08
N ASN A 72 -16.40 -3.41 7.85
CA ASN A 72 -17.82 -3.38 7.54
C ASN A 72 -18.05 -2.48 6.32
N ASN A 73 -18.70 -3.00 5.28
CA ASN A 73 -18.95 -2.26 4.05
C ASN A 73 -19.73 -0.95 4.28
N ASP A 74 -20.68 -0.94 5.20
CA ASP A 74 -21.45 0.27 5.51
C ASP A 74 -20.55 1.35 6.14
N SER A 75 -19.65 0.95 7.03
CA SER A 75 -18.67 1.88 7.61
C SER A 75 -17.69 2.41 6.56
N VAL A 76 -17.29 1.56 5.62
CA VAL A 76 -16.37 1.94 4.54
C VAL A 76 -17.06 2.89 3.58
N ASN A 77 -18.30 2.63 3.23
CA ASN A 77 -19.10 3.51 2.35
C ASN A 77 -19.39 4.88 2.98
N ALA A 78 -19.27 5.02 4.29
CA ALA A 78 -19.40 6.31 4.98
C ALA A 78 -18.19 7.24 4.77
N PHE A 79 -17.07 6.73 4.24
CA PHE A 79 -15.92 7.56 3.91
C PHE A 79 -16.18 8.38 2.64
N ASP A 80 -16.09 9.67 2.75
CA ASP A 80 -15.87 10.54 1.61
C ASP A 80 -14.36 10.69 1.41
N VAL A 81 -13.80 9.85 0.54
CA VAL A 81 -12.35 9.76 0.32
C VAL A 81 -11.78 11.08 -0.18
N GLU A 82 -12.44 11.71 -1.14
CA GLU A 82 -11.97 12.97 -1.71
C GLU A 82 -11.94 14.10 -0.69
N HIS A 83 -13.01 14.26 0.07
CA HIS A 83 -13.09 15.24 1.15
C HIS A 83 -12.03 14.96 2.24
N SER A 84 -11.82 13.69 2.57
CA SER A 84 -10.83 13.28 3.56
C SER A 84 -9.41 13.61 3.11
N VAL A 85 -9.08 13.41 1.85
CA VAL A 85 -7.77 13.76 1.28
C VAL A 85 -7.55 15.27 1.32
N GLU A 86 -8.53 16.07 0.94
CA GLU A 86 -8.42 17.55 1.00
C GLU A 86 -8.27 18.05 2.44
N ALA A 87 -9.03 17.48 3.38
CA ALA A 87 -8.90 17.81 4.80
C ALA A 87 -7.49 17.45 5.34
N ALA A 88 -6.91 16.35 4.87
CA ALA A 88 -5.55 15.97 5.23
C ALA A 88 -4.51 16.94 4.69
N LYS A 89 -4.65 17.39 3.45
CA LYS A 89 -3.78 18.42 2.87
C LYS A 89 -3.84 19.73 3.66
N ASP A 90 -5.03 20.18 4.02
CA ASP A 90 -5.22 21.39 4.82
C ASP A 90 -4.59 21.23 6.21
N LYS A 91 -4.70 20.06 6.80
CA LYS A 91 -4.07 19.75 8.08
C LYS A 91 -2.54 19.86 8.02
N ILE A 92 -1.92 19.34 6.97
CA ILE A 92 -0.47 19.44 6.77
C ILE A 92 -0.06 20.90 6.62
N LYS A 93 -0.76 21.67 5.81
CA LYS A 93 -0.48 23.09 5.61
C LYS A 93 -0.62 23.91 6.87
N SER A 94 -1.53 23.54 7.76
CA SER A 94 -1.77 24.28 9.02
C SER A 94 -0.70 24.02 10.11
N VAL A 95 0.15 23.01 9.93
CA VAL A 95 1.23 22.67 10.86
C VAL A 95 2.50 23.42 10.43
N ASP A 96 3.15 24.11 11.37
CA ASP A 96 4.44 24.79 11.18
C ASP A 96 4.48 25.79 10.01
N ASN A 97 3.37 26.49 9.75
CA ASN A 97 3.28 27.47 8.67
C ASN A 97 3.66 26.94 7.29
N LYS A 98 3.20 25.73 6.96
CA LYS A 98 3.50 25.09 5.69
C LYS A 98 2.64 25.58 4.50
N ASP A 99 2.03 26.73 4.60
CA ASP A 99 1.27 27.37 3.49
C ASP A 99 2.13 27.61 2.25
N VAL A 100 3.45 27.72 2.44
CA VAL A 100 4.41 27.90 1.36
C VAL A 100 4.79 26.60 0.66
N TYR A 101 4.35 25.46 1.17
CA TYR A 101 4.64 24.18 0.56
C TYR A 101 3.57 23.79 -0.46
N THR A 102 4.01 23.19 -1.56
CA THR A 102 3.13 22.44 -2.45
C THR A 102 2.96 21.04 -1.89
N VAL A 103 1.72 20.66 -1.59
CA VAL A 103 1.37 19.34 -1.04
C VAL A 103 0.84 18.45 -2.15
N THR A 104 1.53 17.35 -2.39
CA THR A 104 1.14 16.36 -3.41
C THR A 104 0.86 15.02 -2.76
N GLN A 105 -0.27 14.44 -3.06
CA GLN A 105 -0.60 13.09 -2.62
C GLN A 105 0.32 12.08 -3.31
N ILE A 106 0.92 11.18 -2.52
CA ILE A 106 1.68 10.04 -2.99
C ILE A 106 0.80 8.81 -2.83
N ASP A 107 0.60 8.06 -3.90
CA ASP A 107 -0.24 6.87 -3.93
C ASP A 107 -1.72 7.13 -3.58
N GLU A 108 -2.53 6.10 -3.73
CA GLU A 108 -3.94 6.13 -3.34
C GLU A 108 -4.10 6.00 -1.82
N PRO A 109 -5.16 6.55 -1.23
CA PRO A 109 -5.47 6.36 0.19
C PRO A 109 -5.65 4.89 0.54
N ILE A 110 -5.20 4.51 1.73
CA ILE A 110 -5.26 3.13 2.21
C ILE A 110 -6.19 3.04 3.41
N LEU A 111 -7.19 2.18 3.31
CA LEU A 111 -8.06 1.86 4.42
C LEU A 111 -7.30 1.00 5.43
N CYS A 112 -7.25 1.44 6.67
CA CYS A 112 -6.52 0.78 7.75
C CYS A 112 -7.29 0.80 9.06
N LYS A 113 -6.74 0.18 10.08
CA LYS A 113 -7.24 0.29 11.45
C LYS A 113 -6.33 1.22 12.25
N TYR A 114 -6.91 2.16 12.94
CA TYR A 114 -6.22 3.04 13.87
C TYR A 114 -6.95 3.07 15.20
N ARG A 115 -6.29 2.58 16.24
CA ARG A 115 -6.87 2.43 17.58
C ARG A 115 -8.23 1.68 17.56
N GLY A 116 -8.31 0.61 16.77
CA GLY A 116 -9.51 -0.23 16.61
C GLY A 116 -10.61 0.35 15.74
N LYS A 117 -10.43 1.53 15.17
CA LYS A 117 -11.40 2.18 14.27
C LYS A 117 -10.95 2.13 12.81
N ASN A 118 -11.90 2.14 11.89
CA ASN A 118 -11.59 2.32 10.48
C ASN A 118 -11.01 3.72 10.27
N ALA A 119 -9.93 3.79 9.51
CA ALA A 119 -9.24 5.03 9.20
C ALA A 119 -8.70 5.01 7.76
N LEU A 120 -8.44 6.18 7.21
CA LEU A 120 -7.71 6.34 5.97
C LEU A 120 -6.28 6.81 6.26
N LYS A 121 -5.32 6.08 5.73
CA LYS A 121 -3.93 6.50 5.70
C LYS A 121 -3.65 7.15 4.36
N VAL A 122 -3.22 8.41 4.38
CA VAL A 122 -2.89 9.19 3.18
C VAL A 122 -1.46 9.66 3.29
N ASN A 123 -0.65 9.32 2.29
CA ASN A 123 0.74 9.73 2.21
C ASN A 123 0.86 10.95 1.31
N PHE A 124 1.68 11.90 1.74
CA PHE A 124 1.93 13.16 1.03
C PHE A 124 3.41 13.42 0.92
N LYS A 125 3.77 14.08 -0.17
CA LYS A 125 5.04 14.77 -0.33
C LYS A 125 4.75 16.26 -0.37
N TYR A 126 5.55 17.05 0.30
CA TYR A 126 5.45 18.51 0.24
C TYR A 126 6.80 19.15 0.00
N ASP A 127 6.78 20.09 -0.92
CA ASP A 127 7.96 20.78 -1.42
C ASP A 127 7.88 22.26 -1.04
N ASN A 128 8.96 22.81 -0.48
CA ASN A 128 9.07 24.23 -0.26
C ASN A 128 9.38 24.93 -1.58
N THR A 129 8.46 25.80 -2.01
CA THR A 129 8.56 26.52 -3.27
C THR A 129 8.99 27.98 -3.10
N THR A 130 9.28 28.45 -1.89
CA THR A 130 9.61 29.88 -1.63
C THR A 130 11.05 30.23 -1.95
N ASP A 131 11.95 29.25 -2.04
CA ASP A 131 13.36 29.47 -2.37
C ASP A 131 13.67 28.82 -3.71
N SER A 132 13.97 29.61 -4.72
CA SER A 132 14.29 29.13 -6.07
C SER A 132 15.61 28.37 -6.14
N ASP A 133 16.50 28.57 -5.18
CA ASP A 133 17.85 27.98 -5.16
C ASP A 133 17.92 26.71 -4.29
N TYR A 134 16.92 26.48 -3.47
CA TYR A 134 16.87 25.34 -2.56
C TYR A 134 15.47 24.75 -2.43
N ILE A 135 15.29 23.53 -2.90
CA ILE A 135 14.05 22.78 -2.75
C ILE A 135 14.22 21.77 -1.63
N SER A 136 13.48 21.92 -0.55
CA SER A 136 13.40 20.92 0.50
C SER A 136 12.19 20.02 0.24
N HIS A 137 12.41 18.72 0.33
CA HIS A 137 11.36 17.70 0.20
C HIS A 137 11.11 17.09 1.55
N GLU A 138 9.86 17.02 1.95
CA GLU A 138 9.44 16.30 3.14
C GLU A 138 8.30 15.35 2.79
N ASP A 139 8.31 14.18 3.40
CA ASP A 139 7.24 13.21 3.29
C ASP A 139 6.41 13.23 4.56
N GLY A 140 5.10 13.14 4.40
CA GLY A 140 4.17 13.14 5.52
C GLY A 140 3.08 12.10 5.36
N MET A 141 2.58 11.61 6.48
CA MET A 141 1.46 10.69 6.55
C MET A 141 0.40 11.26 7.47
N VAL A 142 -0.83 11.23 7.01
CA VAL A 142 -1.99 11.62 7.83
C VAL A 142 -2.94 10.45 7.96
N ILE A 143 -3.36 10.17 9.17
CA ILE A 143 -4.39 9.18 9.47
C ILE A 143 -5.68 9.93 9.78
N ILE A 144 -6.72 9.62 9.00
CA ILE A 144 -8.02 10.26 9.12
C ILE A 144 -9.01 9.24 9.66
N VAL A 145 -9.57 9.54 10.83
CA VAL A 145 -10.67 8.77 11.41
C VAL A 145 -11.96 9.51 11.09
N PRO A 146 -12.96 8.86 10.48
CA PRO A 146 -14.23 9.52 10.19
C PRO A 146 -14.94 9.90 11.47
N LYS A 147 -15.67 11.00 11.41
CA LYS A 147 -16.60 11.36 12.47
C LYS A 147 -17.79 10.39 12.45
N GLU A 148 -18.06 9.82 13.57
CA GLU A 148 -19.28 9.02 13.77
C GLU A 148 -20.53 9.90 13.71
#